data_24abe3323d40b96dbbc6b6af74803443
#
_entry.id   24abe3323d40b96dbbc6b6af74803443
#
_cell.length_a   1.000
_cell.length_b   1.000
_cell.length_c   1.000
_cell.angle_alpha   90.00
_cell.angle_beta   90.00
_cell.angle_gamma   90.00
#
_symmetry.space_group_name_H-M   'P 1'
#
loop_
_entity.id
_entity.type
_entity.pdbx_description
1 polymer ?
#
loop_
_entity_poly.entity_id
_entity_poly.type
_entity_poly.pdbx_seq_one_letter_code
_entity_poly.pdbx_strand_id
1 'polypeptide(L)'
;MNRFAHLNTIRGALIVSLCALGSAGAMAGDGKWVQDAKSCAAPEYPRDSLSKGEQGTTSLRILVGVDGKAIDSEIENSSHSRKLDTAAQRALMECSFKPQPADAKPAQQWVKTEFVWKLN
;
A
#
# COMPACT_ATOMS: atom_id res chain seq x y z
N MET A 1 52.35 27.68 2.94
CA MET A 1 51.47 27.94 3.17
C MET A 1 50.42 27.72 2.36
N ASN A 2 50.30 27.60 1.73
CA ASN A 2 49.33 27.45 1.02
C ASN A 2 48.97 26.21 0.83
N ARG A 3 49.58 25.54 1.13
CA ARG A 3 49.32 24.39 1.00
C ARG A 3 48.09 23.92 1.37
N PHE A 4 47.71 24.28 2.17
CA PHE A 4 46.63 23.78 2.70
C PHE A 4 45.48 23.99 1.94
N ALA A 5 45.49 24.69 1.40
CA ALA A 5 44.37 25.02 0.80
C ALA A 5 43.92 23.88 0.01
N HIS A 6 44.48 23.53 -0.60
CA HIS A 6 44.04 22.68 -1.39
C HIS A 6 43.47 21.54 -0.99
N LEU A 7 43.90 21.28 -0.29
CA LEU A 7 43.51 20.22 0.11
C LEU A 7 42.15 19.99 0.17
N ASN A 8 41.69 20.61 0.67
CA ASN A 8 40.43 20.36 1.00
C ASN A 8 39.60 20.13 -0.06
N THR A 9 39.80 20.63 -0.75
CA THR A 9 38.89 20.58 -1.69
C THR A 9 38.61 19.31 -2.08
N ILE A 10 39.29 18.77 -2.22
CA ILE A 10 39.05 17.62 -2.60
C ILE A 10 38.14 16.88 -2.10
N ARG A 11 38.36 16.75 -1.16
CA ARG A 11 37.62 15.95 -0.60
C ARG A 11 36.32 16.06 -0.78
N GLY A 12 36.05 16.85 -0.72
CA GLY A 12 34.76 16.91 -0.60
C GLY A 12 34.08 16.40 -1.66
N ALA A 13 34.31 16.75 -2.42
CA ALA A 13 33.53 16.40 -3.38
C ALA A 13 33.20 15.07 -3.52
N LEU A 14 33.68 14.63 -3.61
CA LEU A 14 33.41 13.51 -3.83
C LEU A 14 32.58 12.72 -3.30
N ILE A 15 32.75 12.68 -2.53
CA ILE A 15 32.11 11.88 -1.84
C ILE A 15 30.81 11.80 -1.99
N VAL A 16 30.49 12.58 -1.69
CA VAL A 16 29.24 12.62 -1.67
C VAL A 16 28.53 12.00 -2.61
N SER A 17 28.71 12.35 -3.39
CA SER A 17 27.90 11.97 -4.27
C SER A 17 27.61 10.64 -4.27
N LEU A 18 28.26 10.10 -4.33
CA LEU A 18 28.03 8.91 -4.39
C LEU A 18 27.09 8.30 -3.76
N CYS A 19 27.14 8.53 -2.85
CA CYS A 19 26.33 7.85 -2.11
C CYS A 19 25.05 7.91 -2.55
N ALA A 20 24.79 8.79 -2.77
CA ALA A 20 23.50 8.93 -2.99
C ALA A 20 23.06 8.00 -3.93
N LEU A 21 23.60 7.91 -4.58
CA LEU A 21 23.10 7.29 -5.41
C LEU A 21 22.44 6.27 -5.36
N GLY A 22 22.36 6.10 -5.51
CA GLY A 22 21.67 5.18 -5.66
C GLY A 22 21.08 4.34 -5.12
N SER A 23 21.49 4.27 -4.51
CA SER A 23 21.02 3.42 -3.77
C SER A 23 19.68 3.26 -3.77
N ALA A 24 19.21 4.08 -3.46
CA ALA A 24 17.93 3.97 -3.23
C ALA A 24 17.15 3.33 -4.21
N GLY A 25 16.97 3.85 -5.15
CA GLY A 25 16.04 3.36 -5.98
C GLY A 25 16.18 1.97 -6.27
N ALA A 26 17.29 1.58 -6.31
CA ALA A 26 17.48 0.28 -6.69
C ALA A 26 16.81 -0.72 -5.86
N MET A 27 16.59 -0.39 -4.65
CA MET A 27 16.07 -1.36 -3.80
C MET A 27 14.62 -1.63 -3.99
N ALA A 28 13.93 -0.72 -4.50
CA ALA A 28 12.51 -0.90 -4.61
C ALA A 28 12.19 -1.87 -5.70
N GLY A 29 11.19 -2.65 -5.58
CA GLY A 29 10.74 -3.48 -6.65
C GLY A 29 10.09 -2.65 -7.73
N ASP A 30 9.98 -3.22 -8.90
CA ASP A 30 9.32 -2.58 -10.01
C ASP A 30 7.83 -2.60 -9.88
N GLY A 31 7.20 -1.51 -10.25
CA GLY A 31 5.76 -1.46 -10.39
C GLY A 31 5.01 -1.38 -9.09
N LYS A 32 3.75 -1.68 -9.18
CA LYS A 32 2.87 -1.62 -8.02
C LYS A 32 1.88 -2.76 -8.05
N TRP A 33 1.23 -2.97 -6.93
CA TRP A 33 0.19 -3.97 -6.81
C TRP A 33 -1.16 -3.33 -7.05
N VAL A 34 -2.01 -3.98 -7.82
CA VAL A 34 -3.35 -3.52 -8.12
C VAL A 34 -4.31 -4.65 -7.79
N GLN A 35 -5.39 -4.32 -7.14
CA GLN A 35 -6.38 -5.32 -6.75
C GLN A 35 -6.95 -6.03 -7.98
N ASP A 36 -7.00 -7.35 -7.91
CA ASP A 36 -7.57 -8.13 -8.98
C ASP A 36 -9.05 -8.30 -8.67
N ALA A 37 -9.87 -7.53 -9.35
CA ALA A 37 -11.31 -7.54 -9.08
C ALA A 37 -11.95 -8.90 -9.25
N LYS A 38 -11.38 -9.74 -10.08
CA LYS A 38 -11.96 -11.07 -10.29
C LYS A 38 -11.74 -11.99 -9.11
N SER A 39 -10.72 -11.73 -8.30
CA SER A 39 -10.42 -12.58 -7.17
C SER A 39 -11.18 -12.16 -5.92
N CYS A 40 -11.85 -11.02 -5.97
CA CYS A 40 -12.48 -10.46 -4.78
C CYS A 40 -13.97 -10.66 -4.81
N ALA A 41 -14.49 -11.25 -3.75
CA ALA A 41 -15.93 -11.27 -3.56
C ALA A 41 -16.30 -9.96 -2.86
N ALA A 42 -17.41 -9.37 -3.23
CA ALA A 42 -17.88 -8.19 -2.54
C ALA A 42 -18.19 -8.57 -1.10
N PRO A 43 -17.89 -7.72 -0.14
CA PRO A 43 -18.22 -8.02 1.25
C PRO A 43 -19.72 -8.08 1.41
N GLU A 44 -20.16 -9.01 2.25
CA GLU A 44 -21.56 -9.15 2.54
C GLU A 44 -21.98 -8.09 3.54
N TYR A 45 -23.11 -7.45 3.28
CA TYR A 45 -23.62 -6.42 4.17
C TYR A 45 -24.08 -7.08 5.47
N PRO A 46 -23.55 -6.71 6.62
CA PRO A 46 -23.95 -7.33 7.88
C PRO A 46 -25.42 -7.09 8.18
N ARG A 47 -26.10 -8.10 8.65
CA ARG A 47 -27.54 -7.99 8.91
C ARG A 47 -27.90 -6.89 9.89
N ASP A 48 -27.14 -6.77 10.94
CA ASP A 48 -27.40 -5.72 11.92
C ASP A 48 -27.25 -4.33 11.29
N SER A 49 -26.27 -4.18 10.43
CA SER A 49 -26.06 -2.92 9.76
C SER A 49 -27.20 -2.63 8.78
N LEU A 50 -27.70 -3.65 8.11
CA LEU A 50 -28.85 -3.50 7.23
C LEU A 50 -30.05 -3.02 8.02
N SER A 51 -30.37 -3.67 9.14
CA SER A 51 -31.56 -3.33 9.89
C SER A 51 -31.46 -1.94 10.53
N LYS A 52 -30.27 -1.47 10.79
CA LYS A 52 -30.09 -0.14 11.36
C LYS A 52 -29.86 0.92 10.29
N GLY A 53 -29.83 0.53 9.02
CA GLY A 53 -29.61 1.48 7.95
C GLY A 53 -28.21 2.08 7.95
N GLU A 54 -27.22 1.34 8.41
CA GLU A 54 -25.86 1.88 8.48
C GLU A 54 -25.24 1.96 7.12
N GLN A 55 -24.64 3.08 6.80
CA GLN A 55 -23.95 3.33 5.55
C GLN A 55 -22.69 4.12 5.82
N GLY A 56 -21.78 4.13 4.88
CA GLY A 56 -20.55 4.90 5.01
C GLY A 56 -19.46 4.35 4.14
N THR A 57 -18.27 4.82 4.35
CA THR A 57 -17.11 4.38 3.58
C THR A 57 -16.04 3.88 4.54
N THR A 58 -15.52 2.70 4.27
CA THR A 58 -14.38 2.18 5.00
C THR A 58 -13.16 2.35 4.13
N SER A 59 -12.17 3.11 4.62
CA SER A 59 -10.91 3.28 3.90
C SER A 59 -9.87 2.43 4.61
N LEU A 60 -9.16 1.61 3.83
CA LEU A 60 -8.18 0.71 4.41
C LEU A 60 -6.91 0.76 3.62
N ARG A 61 -5.87 0.22 4.19
CA ARG A 61 -4.69 -0.11 3.41
C ARG A 61 -4.38 -1.58 3.66
N ILE A 62 -3.93 -2.23 2.63
CA ILE A 62 -3.65 -3.65 2.65
C ILE A 62 -2.17 -3.83 2.37
N LEU A 63 -1.50 -4.61 3.19
CA LEU A 63 -0.10 -4.94 2.93
C LEU A 63 -0.08 -6.14 2.00
N VAL A 64 0.46 -5.95 0.81
CA VAL A 64 0.51 -6.99 -0.21
C VAL A 64 1.90 -7.57 -0.26
N GLY A 65 1.99 -8.88 -0.16
CA GLY A 65 3.28 -9.56 -0.21
C GLY A 65 3.77 -9.73 -1.64
N VAL A 66 4.99 -10.21 -1.77
CA VAL A 66 5.61 -10.36 -3.09
C VAL A 66 4.91 -11.38 -3.97
N ASP A 67 4.06 -12.21 -3.39
CA ASP A 67 3.27 -13.17 -4.15
C ASP A 67 1.90 -12.63 -4.53
N GLY A 68 1.63 -11.37 -4.24
CA GLY A 68 0.35 -10.76 -4.58
C GLY A 68 -0.77 -11.05 -3.60
N LYS A 69 -0.46 -11.62 -2.46
CA LYS A 69 -1.48 -11.92 -1.47
C LYS A 69 -1.46 -10.93 -0.33
N ALA A 70 -2.63 -10.63 0.22
CA ALA A 70 -2.73 -9.75 1.36
C ALA A 70 -2.13 -10.41 2.58
N ILE A 71 -1.28 -9.68 3.30
CA ILE A 71 -0.63 -10.17 4.50
C ILE A 71 -1.25 -9.52 5.74
N ASP A 72 -1.61 -8.26 5.63
CA ASP A 72 -2.09 -7.50 6.78
C ASP A 72 -2.99 -6.38 6.26
N SER A 73 -3.74 -5.77 7.15
CA SER A 73 -4.61 -4.66 6.77
C SER A 73 -4.78 -3.73 7.95
N GLU A 74 -4.99 -2.45 7.63
CA GLU A 74 -5.25 -1.43 8.63
C GLU A 74 -6.39 -0.56 8.15
N ILE A 75 -7.27 -0.17 9.06
CA ILE A 75 -8.35 0.74 8.72
C ILE A 75 -7.84 2.15 8.92
N GLU A 76 -7.85 2.93 7.86
CA GLU A 76 -7.40 4.32 7.92
C GLU A 76 -8.54 5.25 8.29
N ASN A 77 -9.72 5.03 7.73
CA ASN A 77 -10.90 5.81 8.09
C ASN A 77 -12.08 4.86 8.22
N SER A 78 -12.71 4.93 9.36
CA SER A 78 -13.83 4.06 9.68
C SER A 78 -15.11 4.54 9.01
N SER A 79 -15.98 3.60 8.69
CA SER A 79 -17.33 3.91 8.26
C SER A 79 -18.20 4.38 9.42
N HIS A 80 -17.66 4.38 10.62
CA HIS A 80 -18.37 4.63 11.88
C HIS A 80 -19.22 3.43 12.32
N SER A 81 -19.08 2.30 11.65
CA SER A 81 -19.68 1.05 12.07
C SER A 81 -18.61 -0.01 12.12
N ARG A 82 -18.36 -0.55 13.28
CA ARG A 82 -17.36 -1.59 13.42
C ARG A 82 -17.70 -2.80 12.56
N LYS A 83 -18.98 -3.13 12.43
CA LYS A 83 -19.37 -4.30 11.66
C LYS A 83 -19.10 -4.10 10.18
N LEU A 84 -19.35 -2.91 9.65
CA LEU A 84 -19.05 -2.61 8.27
C LEU A 84 -17.55 -2.63 8.04
N ASP A 85 -16.78 -2.04 8.95
CA ASP A 85 -15.33 -2.02 8.82
C ASP A 85 -14.76 -3.42 8.84
N THR A 86 -15.22 -4.25 9.75
CA THR A 86 -14.73 -5.62 9.87
C THR A 86 -15.08 -6.44 8.63
N ALA A 87 -16.29 -6.25 8.11
CA ALA A 87 -16.71 -6.97 6.90
C ALA A 87 -15.86 -6.56 5.71
N ALA A 88 -15.57 -5.28 5.56
CA ALA A 88 -14.72 -4.80 4.47
C ALA A 88 -13.31 -5.34 4.61
N GLN A 89 -12.77 -5.28 5.81
CA GLN A 89 -11.41 -5.75 6.06
C GLN A 89 -11.27 -7.23 5.75
N ARG A 90 -12.24 -8.03 6.20
CA ARG A 90 -12.20 -9.46 5.97
C ARG A 90 -12.28 -9.79 4.49
N ALA A 91 -13.16 -9.12 3.77
CA ALA A 91 -13.30 -9.38 2.33
C ALA A 91 -12.05 -9.01 1.57
N LEU A 92 -11.45 -7.87 1.91
CA LEU A 92 -10.28 -7.41 1.18
C LEU A 92 -9.03 -8.25 1.49
N MET A 93 -8.97 -8.86 2.65
CA MET A 93 -7.86 -9.74 2.97
C MET A 93 -7.89 -11.03 2.14
N GLU A 94 -9.02 -11.34 1.54
CA GLU A 94 -9.12 -12.52 0.70
C GLU A 94 -8.87 -12.21 -0.76
N CYS A 95 -8.66 -10.96 -1.11
CA CYS A 95 -8.39 -10.58 -2.48
C CYS A 95 -6.96 -10.88 -2.87
N SER A 96 -6.75 -11.11 -4.14
CA SER A 96 -5.41 -11.20 -4.70
C SER A 96 -5.09 -9.92 -5.43
N PHE A 97 -3.81 -9.65 -5.60
CA PHE A 97 -3.34 -8.45 -6.26
C PHE A 97 -2.42 -8.86 -7.41
N LYS A 98 -2.43 -8.07 -8.45
CA LYS A 98 -1.62 -8.31 -9.64
C LYS A 98 -0.58 -7.21 -9.80
N PRO A 99 0.58 -7.54 -10.32
CA PRO A 99 1.58 -6.51 -10.57
C PRO A 99 1.17 -5.66 -11.77
N GLN A 100 1.54 -4.40 -11.75
CA GLN A 100 1.30 -3.50 -12.85
C GLN A 100 2.57 -2.70 -13.08
N PRO A 101 3.18 -2.82 -14.25
CA PRO A 101 2.75 -3.63 -15.39
C PRO A 101 2.81 -5.12 -15.10
N ALA A 102 2.22 -5.90 -15.97
CA ALA A 102 2.02 -7.33 -15.72
C ALA A 102 3.30 -8.12 -15.47
N ASP A 103 4.39 -7.69 -16.03
CA ASP A 103 5.67 -8.37 -15.87
C ASP A 103 6.51 -7.77 -14.73
N ALA A 104 5.97 -6.81 -14.01
CA ALA A 104 6.71 -6.20 -12.92
C ALA A 104 6.80 -7.15 -11.73
N LYS A 105 7.75 -6.88 -10.87
CA LYS A 105 7.92 -7.65 -9.65
C LYS A 105 7.97 -6.68 -8.47
N PRO A 106 6.81 -6.19 -8.07
CA PRO A 106 6.80 -5.19 -7.01
C PRO A 106 7.25 -5.78 -5.68
N ALA A 107 7.83 -4.95 -4.87
CA ALA A 107 8.17 -5.33 -3.51
C ALA A 107 6.88 -5.40 -2.69
N GLN A 108 7.00 -5.88 -1.49
CA GLN A 108 5.90 -5.84 -0.54
C GLN A 108 5.49 -4.39 -0.35
N GLN A 109 4.23 -4.09 -0.48
CA GLN A 109 3.73 -2.72 -0.46
C GLN A 109 2.40 -2.60 0.24
N TRP A 110 2.14 -1.44 0.81
CA TRP A 110 0.82 -1.09 1.29
C TRP A 110 0.03 -0.49 0.13
N VAL A 111 -1.20 -0.96 -0.04
CA VAL A 111 -2.09 -0.50 -1.10
C VAL A 111 -3.34 0.06 -0.44
N LYS A 112 -3.72 1.28 -0.81
CA LYS A 112 -4.92 1.89 -0.27
C LYS A 112 -6.13 1.45 -1.05
N THR A 113 -7.24 1.26 -0.36
CA THR A 113 -8.48 0.88 -0.99
C THR A 113 -9.64 1.39 -0.16
N GLU A 114 -10.78 1.54 -0.79
CA GLU A 114 -11.98 2.00 -0.13
C GLU A 114 -13.14 1.11 -0.47
N PHE A 115 -14.03 0.95 0.47
CA PHE A 115 -15.27 0.27 0.20
C PHE A 115 -16.43 1.14 0.65
N VAL A 116 -17.37 1.39 -0.28
CA VAL A 116 -18.51 2.26 -0.02
C VAL A 116 -19.72 1.38 0.30
N TRP A 117 -20.27 1.58 1.47
CA TRP A 117 -21.45 0.86 1.92
C TRP A 117 -22.68 1.72 1.65
N LYS A 118 -23.53 1.24 0.76
CA LYS A 118 -24.72 1.98 0.38
C LYS A 118 -25.93 1.07 0.41
N LEU A 119 -27.05 1.62 0.84
CA LEU A 119 -28.33 0.94 0.79
C LEU A 119 -29.18 1.58 -0.30
N ASN A 120 -29.96 0.80 -0.98
CA ASN A 120 -30.83 1.32 -2.04
C ASN A 120 -32.16 1.75 -1.49
#